data_444c70b98b365946abd1f5a0530d0a58
#
_entry.id   444c70b98b365946abd1f5a0530d0a58
#
_cell.length_a   1.000
_cell.length_b   1.000
_cell.length_c   1.000
_cell.angle_alpha   90.00
_cell.angle_beta   90.00
_cell.angle_gamma   90.00
#
_symmetry.space_group_name_H-M   'P 1'
#
loop_
_entity.id
_entity.type
_entity.pdbx_description
1 polymer ?
#
loop_
_entity_poly.entity_id
_entity_poly.type
_entity_poly.pdbx_seq_one_letter_code
_entity_poly.pdbx_strand_id
1 'polypeptide(L)'
;KQDKILIIVPTTSLVEQLYKDFKDYGYNSEKNVHRIYQGHEKETTKRVIISTWQSVYNLPKKWFSDFGMIIGDEAHLFKSVSLTKLMTKLEKTKYRVGLTGTLDGSKTHKLVLEGLFGAVNKVVSTSELIEREQLAELKIMCLILQHDQTARHFLKDKTYQEEMDYLVSNEKRNKYIRNLATSLNGNTLCLFQYVEKHGKNLYETIRERATDKQVFYVYGGVDAEQREKIREITE
;
A
#
# COMPACT_ATOMS: atom_id res chain seq x y z
N LYS A 1 31.77 4.04 11.40
CA LYS A 1 31.24 2.66 11.31
C LYS A 1 29.88 2.72 10.64
N GLN A 2 29.74 2.03 9.50
CA GLN A 2 28.46 1.90 8.78
C GLN A 2 27.65 0.74 9.38
N ASP A 3 27.15 0.93 10.59
CA ASP A 3 26.48 -0.14 11.34
C ASP A 3 24.95 0.00 11.36
N LYS A 4 24.40 1.08 10.76
CA LYS A 4 22.96 1.34 10.72
C LYS A 4 22.29 0.68 9.53
N ILE A 5 21.04 0.31 9.72
CA ILE A 5 20.16 -0.29 8.71
C ILE A 5 19.01 0.70 8.46
N LEU A 6 18.78 1.03 7.20
CA LEU A 6 17.62 1.83 6.77
C LEU A 6 16.61 0.92 6.11
N ILE A 7 15.37 0.94 6.60
CA ILE A 7 14.24 0.24 6.00
C ILE A 7 13.28 1.28 5.45
N ILE A 8 13.04 1.26 4.15
CA ILE A 8 12.11 2.17 3.48
C ILE A 8 10.85 1.42 3.14
N VAL A 9 9.73 1.95 3.61
CA VAL A 9 8.38 1.44 3.36
C VAL A 9 7.49 2.52 2.70
N PRO A 10 6.45 2.15 1.96
CA PRO A 10 5.63 3.11 1.23
C PRO A 10 4.72 3.99 2.11
N THR A 11 4.28 3.50 3.27
CA THR A 11 3.28 4.19 4.10
C THR A 11 3.66 4.26 5.57
N THR A 12 3.09 5.23 6.30
CA THR A 12 3.28 5.37 7.75
C THR A 12 2.70 4.19 8.53
N SER A 13 1.60 3.62 8.08
CA SER A 13 1.01 2.41 8.69
C SER A 13 1.98 1.23 8.65
N LEU A 14 2.72 1.05 7.55
CA LEU A 14 3.74 0.02 7.45
C LEU A 14 4.97 0.29 8.34
N VAL A 15 5.28 1.56 8.63
CA VAL A 15 6.33 1.89 9.62
C VAL A 15 5.93 1.36 10.99
N GLU A 16 4.69 1.60 11.42
CA GLU A 16 4.18 1.13 12.71
C GLU A 16 4.04 -0.39 12.76
N GLN A 17 3.50 -0.98 11.71
CA GLN A 17 3.38 -2.43 11.60
C GLN A 17 4.73 -3.12 11.73
N LEU A 18 5.72 -2.75 10.93
CA LEU A 18 7.06 -3.35 11.02
C LEU A 18 7.70 -3.16 12.40
N TYR A 19 7.49 -2.00 13.03
CA TYR A 19 7.98 -1.78 14.39
C TYR A 19 7.36 -2.78 15.38
N LYS A 20 6.04 -3.03 15.26
CA LYS A 20 5.31 -4.02 16.05
C LYS A 20 5.81 -5.44 15.74
N ASP A 21 5.94 -5.79 14.46
CA ASP A 21 6.43 -7.10 14.01
C ASP A 21 7.82 -7.41 14.58
N PHE A 22 8.74 -6.45 14.57
CA PHE A 22 10.05 -6.61 15.21
C PHE A 22 9.93 -6.97 16.69
N LYS A 23 8.98 -6.34 17.41
CA LYS A 23 8.71 -6.63 18.82
C LYS A 23 8.10 -8.02 19.00
N ASP A 24 7.11 -8.38 18.17
CA ASP A 24 6.41 -9.66 18.23
C ASP A 24 7.33 -10.84 17.92
N TYR A 25 8.31 -10.64 17.04
CA TYR A 25 9.40 -11.60 16.79
C TYR A 25 10.53 -11.59 17.84
N GLY A 26 10.34 -10.91 18.98
CA GLY A 26 11.27 -10.91 20.09
C GLY A 26 12.48 -9.97 19.95
N TYR A 27 12.52 -9.09 18.93
CA TYR A 27 13.58 -8.10 18.81
C TYR A 27 13.28 -6.89 19.71
N ASN A 28 14.28 -6.40 20.44
CA ASN A 28 14.10 -5.25 21.32
C ASN A 28 13.96 -3.96 20.50
N SER A 29 12.75 -3.71 20.04
CA SER A 29 12.41 -2.56 19.18
C SER A 29 12.58 -1.24 19.92
N GLU A 30 12.25 -1.17 21.21
CA GLU A 30 12.34 0.06 22.01
C GLU A 30 13.79 0.57 22.09
N LYS A 31 14.75 -0.33 22.24
CA LYS A 31 16.19 0.00 22.32
C LYS A 31 16.82 0.24 20.95
N ASN A 32 16.45 -0.56 19.95
CA ASN A 32 17.22 -0.67 18.71
C ASN A 32 16.56 -0.10 17.46
N VAL A 33 15.24 0.13 17.47
CA VAL A 33 14.48 0.57 16.29
C VAL A 33 13.99 2.00 16.46
N HIS A 34 14.24 2.83 15.47
CA HIS A 34 13.72 4.19 15.37
C HIS A 34 12.79 4.33 14.18
N ARG A 35 11.67 5.02 14.37
CA ARG A 35 10.67 5.28 13.33
C ARG A 35 10.79 6.72 12.87
N ILE A 36 10.78 6.94 11.56
CA ILE A 36 10.82 8.30 10.98
C ILE A 36 9.66 8.46 10.00
N TYR A 37 8.68 9.27 10.41
CA TYR A 37 7.62 9.80 9.57
C TYR A 37 7.19 11.18 10.11
N GLN A 38 6.10 11.75 9.65
CA GLN A 38 5.68 13.10 10.04
C GLN A 38 5.69 13.30 11.56
N GLY A 39 6.42 14.31 12.03
CA GLY A 39 6.52 14.67 13.46
C GLY A 39 7.63 13.93 14.25
N HIS A 40 8.27 12.91 13.68
CA HIS A 40 9.36 12.21 14.34
C HIS A 40 10.72 12.85 14.08
N GLU A 41 11.60 12.80 15.10
CA GLU A 41 12.99 13.21 14.97
C GLU A 41 13.73 12.35 13.93
N LYS A 42 14.65 12.99 13.19
CA LYS A 42 15.40 12.33 12.12
C LYS A 42 16.77 11.84 12.57
N GLU A 43 17.26 12.37 13.69
CA GLU A 43 18.55 11.96 14.27
C GLU A 43 18.32 10.90 15.36
N THR A 44 19.13 9.86 15.32
CA THR A 44 19.06 8.77 16.31
C THR A 44 20.36 8.00 16.39
N THR A 45 20.65 7.46 17.57
CA THR A 45 21.74 6.52 17.81
C THR A 45 21.32 5.06 17.59
N LYS A 46 20.03 4.79 17.42
CA LYS A 46 19.50 3.45 17.23
C LYS A 46 20.01 2.84 15.92
N ARG A 47 20.13 1.52 15.91
CA ARG A 47 20.76 0.78 14.82
C ARG A 47 19.83 0.60 13.61
N VAL A 48 18.54 0.37 13.81
CA VAL A 48 17.56 0.15 12.75
C VAL A 48 16.67 1.39 12.64
N ILE A 49 16.55 1.92 11.45
CA ILE A 49 15.66 3.04 11.14
C ILE A 49 14.60 2.57 10.13
N ILE A 50 13.31 2.67 10.50
CA ILE A 50 12.19 2.41 9.62
C ILE A 50 11.59 3.75 9.21
N SER A 51 11.43 4.01 7.93
CA SER A 51 10.95 5.30 7.43
C SER A 51 10.13 5.17 6.16
N THR A 52 9.24 6.13 5.96
CA THR A 52 8.72 6.38 4.61
C THR A 52 9.77 7.17 3.80
N TRP A 53 9.82 6.96 2.47
CA TRP A 53 10.78 7.66 1.62
C TRP A 53 10.58 9.19 1.65
N GLN A 54 9.33 9.67 1.76
CA GLN A 54 8.99 11.09 1.83
C GLN A 54 9.66 11.78 3.02
N SER A 55 9.76 11.06 4.13
CA SER A 55 10.30 11.62 5.38
C SER A 55 11.80 11.84 5.35
N VAL A 56 12.54 11.09 4.54
CA VAL A 56 14.01 11.13 4.48
C VAL A 56 14.57 11.63 3.15
N TYR A 57 13.74 11.70 2.11
CA TYR A 57 14.14 12.04 0.73
C TYR A 57 14.96 13.34 0.65
N ASN A 58 14.56 14.39 1.39
CA ASN A 58 15.21 15.71 1.35
C ASN A 58 16.41 15.82 2.29
N LEU A 59 16.74 14.77 3.06
CA LEU A 59 17.89 14.83 3.97
C LEU A 59 19.20 14.90 3.18
N PRO A 60 20.25 15.57 3.76
CA PRO A 60 21.53 15.72 3.10
C PRO A 60 22.22 14.36 2.95
N LYS A 61 23.07 14.21 1.92
CA LYS A 61 23.84 12.99 1.64
C LYS A 61 24.63 12.49 2.86
N LYS A 62 25.13 13.41 3.70
CA LYS A 62 25.86 13.11 4.93
C LYS A 62 25.03 12.24 5.89
N TRP A 63 23.71 12.48 5.98
CA TRP A 63 22.83 11.68 6.83
C TRP A 63 22.81 10.19 6.43
N PHE A 64 22.94 9.93 5.13
CA PHE A 64 22.92 8.55 4.58
C PHE A 64 24.27 7.83 4.72
N SER A 65 25.35 8.51 5.14
CA SER A 65 26.69 7.93 5.19
C SER A 65 26.89 6.85 6.25
N ASP A 66 26.02 6.80 7.26
CA ASP A 66 26.12 5.86 8.38
C ASP A 66 25.44 4.51 8.11
N PHE A 67 24.72 4.40 6.99
CA PHE A 67 23.98 3.20 6.66
C PHE A 67 24.84 2.21 5.87
N GLY A 68 25.08 1.04 6.47
CA GLY A 68 25.76 -0.09 5.82
C GLY A 68 24.78 -0.96 5.02
N MET A 69 23.49 -0.88 5.32
CA MET A 69 22.43 -1.64 4.67
C MET A 69 21.19 -0.80 4.41
N ILE A 70 20.56 -1.01 3.26
CA ILE A 70 19.21 -0.56 2.96
C ILE A 70 18.33 -1.75 2.59
N ILE A 71 17.09 -1.75 3.12
CA ILE A 71 16.03 -2.64 2.73
C ILE A 71 14.90 -1.77 2.16
N GLY A 72 14.52 -2.00 0.91
CA GLY A 72 13.38 -1.36 0.27
C GLY A 72 12.22 -2.33 0.19
N ASP A 73 11.17 -2.07 0.94
CA ASP A 73 9.91 -2.80 0.79
C ASP A 73 9.12 -2.23 -0.38
N GLU A 74 8.31 -3.07 -1.02
CA GLU A 74 7.66 -2.75 -2.30
C GLU A 74 8.65 -2.20 -3.33
N ALA A 75 9.75 -2.93 -3.52
CA ALA A 75 10.88 -2.49 -4.34
C ALA A 75 10.51 -2.07 -5.76
N HIS A 76 9.40 -2.58 -6.30
CA HIS A 76 8.88 -2.16 -7.62
C HIS A 76 8.56 -0.65 -7.70
N LEU A 77 8.35 0.04 -6.57
CA LEU A 77 8.16 1.49 -6.52
C LEU A 77 9.46 2.29 -6.72
N PHE A 78 10.64 1.66 -6.55
CA PHE A 78 11.95 2.32 -6.66
C PHE A 78 12.33 2.71 -8.09
N LYS A 79 11.50 2.39 -9.06
CA LYS A 79 11.57 2.93 -10.43
C LYS A 79 11.25 4.44 -10.50
N SER A 80 10.61 5.02 -9.48
CA SER A 80 10.30 6.45 -9.44
C SER A 80 11.56 7.31 -9.29
N VAL A 81 11.54 8.49 -9.88
CA VAL A 81 12.67 9.45 -9.85
C VAL A 81 13.10 9.77 -8.41
N SER A 82 12.14 9.92 -7.50
CA SER A 82 12.41 10.27 -6.10
C SER A 82 13.16 9.17 -5.37
N LEU A 83 12.71 7.91 -5.51
CA LEU A 83 13.36 6.76 -4.86
C LEU A 83 14.71 6.45 -5.50
N THR A 84 14.84 6.58 -6.82
CA THR A 84 16.15 6.48 -7.50
C THR A 84 17.14 7.52 -6.98
N LYS A 85 16.71 8.79 -6.82
CA LYS A 85 17.54 9.85 -6.21
C LYS A 85 17.90 9.56 -4.75
N LEU A 86 17.01 8.95 -3.97
CA LEU A 86 17.32 8.52 -2.61
C LEU A 86 18.43 7.47 -2.64
N MET A 87 18.35 6.48 -3.52
CA MET A 87 19.35 5.42 -3.67
C MET A 87 20.72 5.97 -4.08
N THR A 88 20.80 7.06 -4.86
CA THR A 88 22.07 7.70 -5.21
C THR A 88 22.76 8.36 -4.01
N LYS A 89 22.02 8.72 -2.94
CA LYS A 89 22.62 9.25 -1.70
C LYS A 89 23.29 8.18 -0.84
N LEU A 90 22.92 6.92 -1.06
CA LEU A 90 23.42 5.74 -0.34
C LEU A 90 24.68 5.13 -1.01
N GLU A 91 25.58 5.95 -1.51
CA GLU A 91 26.77 5.49 -2.27
C GLU A 91 27.65 4.51 -1.49
N LYS A 92 27.78 4.71 -0.18
CA LYS A 92 28.64 3.89 0.68
C LYS A 92 27.93 2.66 1.25
N THR A 93 26.63 2.50 0.98
CA THR A 93 25.84 1.38 1.49
C THR A 93 26.20 0.10 0.76
N LYS A 94 26.77 -0.85 1.49
CA LYS A 94 27.29 -2.11 0.94
C LYS A 94 26.16 -3.09 0.61
N TYR A 95 25.17 -3.21 1.47
CA TYR A 95 24.10 -4.17 1.33
C TYR A 95 22.81 -3.47 0.89
N ARG A 96 22.24 -3.93 -0.23
CA ARG A 96 21.02 -3.37 -0.80
C ARG A 96 20.07 -4.50 -1.08
N VAL A 97 18.92 -4.52 -0.39
CA VAL A 97 17.91 -5.56 -0.50
C VAL A 97 16.60 -4.91 -0.90
N GLY A 98 16.00 -5.36 -1.99
CA GLY A 98 14.66 -4.98 -2.43
C GLY A 98 13.71 -6.16 -2.27
N LEU A 99 12.59 -5.96 -1.59
CA LEU A 99 11.53 -6.95 -1.40
C LEU A 99 10.30 -6.51 -2.20
N THR A 100 9.68 -7.42 -2.92
CA THR A 100 8.41 -7.16 -3.62
C THR A 100 7.67 -8.45 -3.92
N GLY A 101 6.37 -8.46 -3.72
CA GLY A 101 5.48 -9.55 -4.14
C GLY A 101 5.10 -9.46 -5.63
N THR A 102 5.26 -8.29 -6.24
CA THR A 102 4.85 -8.04 -7.63
C THR A 102 5.97 -7.37 -8.42
N LEU A 103 6.51 -8.07 -9.40
CA LEU A 103 7.40 -7.47 -10.38
C LEU A 103 6.61 -7.28 -11.68
N ASP A 104 6.43 -6.02 -12.12
CA ASP A 104 5.78 -5.81 -13.42
C ASP A 104 6.67 -6.39 -14.53
N GLY A 105 6.05 -6.98 -15.56
CA GLY A 105 6.76 -7.66 -16.64
C GLY A 105 7.58 -6.76 -17.58
N SER A 106 7.72 -5.47 -17.26
CA SER A 106 8.48 -4.52 -18.08
C SER A 106 9.99 -4.74 -17.89
N LYS A 107 10.68 -5.07 -19.00
CA LYS A 107 12.13 -5.27 -19.00
C LYS A 107 12.91 -4.04 -18.52
N THR A 108 12.44 -2.82 -18.86
CA THR A 108 13.08 -1.57 -18.42
C THR A 108 13.03 -1.40 -16.92
N HIS A 109 11.90 -1.69 -16.29
CA HIS A 109 11.76 -1.61 -14.83
C HIS A 109 12.64 -2.64 -14.13
N LYS A 110 12.74 -3.84 -14.66
CA LYS A 110 13.63 -4.88 -14.13
C LYS A 110 15.08 -4.41 -14.12
N LEU A 111 15.58 -3.85 -15.23
CA LEU A 111 16.95 -3.33 -15.33
C LEU A 111 17.23 -2.22 -14.29
N VAL A 112 16.29 -1.30 -14.07
CA VAL A 112 16.43 -0.26 -13.04
C VAL A 112 16.54 -0.88 -11.65
N LEU A 113 15.69 -1.83 -11.31
CA LEU A 113 15.71 -2.50 -10.01
C LEU A 113 16.98 -3.34 -9.81
N GLU A 114 17.43 -4.05 -10.84
CA GLU A 114 18.69 -4.80 -10.81
C GLU A 114 19.90 -3.87 -10.65
N GLY A 115 19.88 -2.69 -11.24
CA GLY A 115 20.90 -1.66 -11.03
C GLY A 115 20.92 -1.09 -9.61
N LEU A 116 19.77 -1.05 -8.92
CA LEU A 116 19.66 -0.52 -7.56
C LEU A 116 19.95 -1.56 -6.47
N PHE A 117 19.49 -2.80 -6.66
CA PHE A 117 19.47 -3.85 -5.63
C PHE A 117 20.25 -5.11 -6.02
N GLY A 118 20.60 -5.28 -7.28
CA GLY A 118 21.23 -6.50 -7.79
C GLY A 118 20.23 -7.47 -8.43
N ALA A 119 20.69 -8.68 -8.76
CA ALA A 119 19.91 -9.67 -9.48
C ALA A 119 18.60 -10.06 -8.77
N VAL A 120 17.54 -10.21 -9.55
CA VAL A 120 16.23 -10.64 -9.03
C VAL A 120 16.25 -12.14 -8.75
N ASN A 121 15.95 -12.49 -7.51
CA ASN A 121 15.75 -13.87 -7.07
C ASN A 121 14.27 -14.11 -6.76
N LYS A 122 13.64 -15.02 -7.49
CA LYS A 122 12.27 -15.47 -7.18
C LYS A 122 12.36 -16.59 -6.13
N VAL A 123 11.89 -16.30 -4.92
CA VAL A 123 11.97 -17.25 -3.79
C VAL A 123 10.87 -18.31 -3.89
N VAL A 124 9.63 -17.89 -4.15
CA VAL A 124 8.45 -18.76 -4.22
C VAL A 124 7.40 -18.15 -5.13
N SER A 125 6.56 -18.96 -5.75
CA SER A 125 5.40 -18.49 -6.51
C SER A 125 4.14 -18.48 -5.66
N THR A 126 3.17 -17.63 -6.03
CA THR A 126 1.84 -17.59 -5.40
C THR A 126 1.16 -18.97 -5.49
N SER A 127 1.28 -19.67 -6.61
CA SER A 127 0.74 -21.00 -6.81
C SER A 127 1.30 -22.02 -5.80
N GLU A 128 2.64 -22.01 -5.61
CA GLU A 128 3.28 -22.89 -4.62
C GLU A 128 2.84 -22.57 -3.18
N LEU A 129 2.60 -21.30 -2.85
CA LEU A 129 2.10 -20.92 -1.52
C LEU A 129 0.66 -21.37 -1.31
N ILE A 130 -0.19 -21.33 -2.33
CA ILE A 130 -1.56 -21.87 -2.30
C ILE A 130 -1.53 -23.39 -2.15
N GLU A 131 -0.71 -24.09 -2.95
CA GLU A 131 -0.54 -25.55 -2.87
C GLU A 131 -0.04 -26.03 -1.50
N ARG A 132 0.76 -25.19 -0.81
CA ARG A 132 1.26 -25.45 0.56
C ARG A 132 0.28 -25.00 1.64
N GLU A 133 -0.93 -24.56 1.30
CA GLU A 133 -1.94 -24.03 2.23
C GLU A 133 -1.45 -22.82 3.06
N GLN A 134 -0.41 -22.11 2.58
CA GLN A 134 0.13 -20.91 3.21
C GLN A 134 -0.58 -19.63 2.75
N LEU A 135 -1.32 -19.70 1.66
CA LEU A 135 -2.20 -18.64 1.16
C LEU A 135 -3.59 -19.19 0.92
N ALA A 136 -4.60 -18.37 1.21
CA ALA A 136 -5.97 -18.69 0.91
C ALA A 136 -6.21 -18.82 -0.60
N GLU A 137 -7.13 -19.68 -0.99
CA GLU A 137 -7.60 -19.78 -2.38
C GLU A 137 -8.28 -18.46 -2.78
N LEU A 138 -7.88 -17.91 -3.93
CA LEU A 138 -8.45 -16.68 -4.48
C LEU A 138 -9.37 -17.01 -5.66
N LYS A 139 -10.67 -16.70 -5.51
CA LYS A 139 -11.66 -16.77 -6.59
C LYS A 139 -11.99 -15.37 -7.07
N ILE A 140 -11.69 -15.08 -8.33
CA ILE A 140 -12.00 -13.78 -8.96
C ILE A 140 -13.28 -13.94 -9.80
N MET A 141 -14.30 -13.15 -9.48
CA MET A 141 -15.55 -13.07 -10.26
C MET A 141 -15.68 -11.68 -10.87
N CYS A 142 -15.65 -11.59 -12.20
CA CYS A 142 -15.82 -10.33 -12.92
C CYS A 142 -17.32 -10.11 -13.20
N LEU A 143 -17.93 -9.12 -12.53
CA LEU A 143 -19.30 -8.73 -12.74
C LEU A 143 -19.37 -7.57 -13.75
N ILE A 144 -19.89 -7.83 -14.93
CA ILE A 144 -19.98 -6.85 -16.01
C ILE A 144 -21.36 -6.17 -15.97
N LEU A 145 -21.38 -4.89 -15.56
CA LEU A 145 -22.58 -4.06 -15.61
C LEU A 145 -22.68 -3.41 -16.99
N GLN A 146 -23.73 -3.74 -17.72
CA GLN A 146 -23.99 -3.17 -19.04
C GLN A 146 -24.84 -1.90 -18.93
N HIS A 147 -24.36 -0.82 -19.52
CA HIS A 147 -25.16 0.40 -19.73
C HIS A 147 -26.03 0.25 -20.97
N ASP A 148 -27.18 0.88 -20.96
CA ASP A 148 -28.07 0.93 -22.12
C ASP A 148 -27.42 1.70 -23.30
N GLN A 149 -28.01 1.56 -24.49
CA GLN A 149 -27.46 2.18 -25.70
C GLN A 149 -27.43 3.73 -25.62
N THR A 150 -28.41 4.33 -24.95
CA THR A 150 -28.50 5.78 -24.77
C THR A 150 -27.31 6.29 -23.93
N ALA A 151 -27.03 5.64 -22.83
CA ALA A 151 -25.88 5.95 -21.97
C ALA A 151 -24.55 5.78 -22.70
N ARG A 152 -24.40 4.69 -23.47
CA ARG A 152 -23.18 4.45 -24.27
C ARG A 152 -22.99 5.53 -25.34
N HIS A 153 -24.06 5.94 -26.01
CA HIS A 153 -23.99 7.00 -27.02
C HIS A 153 -23.64 8.34 -26.40
N PHE A 154 -24.24 8.68 -25.26
CA PHE A 154 -23.93 9.89 -24.51
C PHE A 154 -22.47 9.97 -24.07
N LEU A 155 -21.88 8.84 -23.66
CA LEU A 155 -20.50 8.78 -23.14
C LEU A 155 -19.44 8.71 -24.24
N LYS A 156 -19.79 8.39 -25.48
CA LYS A 156 -18.84 8.12 -26.57
C LYS A 156 -17.82 9.23 -26.82
N ASP A 157 -18.27 10.49 -26.70
CA ASP A 157 -17.44 11.67 -26.98
C ASP A 157 -17.04 12.41 -25.70
N LYS A 158 -17.18 11.79 -24.54
CA LYS A 158 -16.83 12.35 -23.24
C LYS A 158 -15.35 12.13 -22.90
N THR A 159 -14.80 13.05 -22.13
CA THR A 159 -13.48 12.89 -21.54
C THR A 159 -13.49 11.79 -20.46
N TYR A 160 -12.33 11.22 -20.17
CA TYR A 160 -12.19 10.25 -19.09
C TYR A 160 -12.78 10.74 -17.75
N GLN A 161 -12.60 12.02 -17.42
CA GLN A 161 -13.13 12.58 -16.18
C GLN A 161 -14.66 12.65 -16.16
N GLU A 162 -15.28 13.06 -17.28
CA GLU A 162 -16.73 13.10 -17.42
C GLU A 162 -17.33 11.69 -17.38
N GLU A 163 -16.66 10.71 -18.01
CA GLU A 163 -17.06 9.31 -17.94
C GLU A 163 -16.99 8.78 -16.49
N MET A 164 -15.91 9.07 -15.78
CA MET A 164 -15.77 8.68 -14.38
C MET A 164 -16.81 9.36 -13.48
N ASP A 165 -17.10 10.64 -13.68
CA ASP A 165 -18.13 11.35 -12.92
C ASP A 165 -19.52 10.74 -13.17
N TYR A 166 -19.83 10.35 -14.40
CA TYR A 166 -21.05 9.61 -14.72
C TYR A 166 -21.12 8.24 -14.00
N LEU A 167 -20.02 7.48 -14.06
CA LEU A 167 -19.95 6.15 -13.44
C LEU A 167 -20.13 6.20 -11.92
N VAL A 168 -19.46 7.13 -11.23
CA VAL A 168 -19.53 7.21 -9.76
C VAL A 168 -20.85 7.79 -9.26
N SER A 169 -21.54 8.62 -10.06
CA SER A 169 -22.85 9.18 -9.75
C SER A 169 -24.03 8.30 -10.19
N ASN A 170 -23.78 7.23 -10.96
CA ASN A 170 -24.84 6.38 -11.48
C ASN A 170 -25.57 5.62 -10.36
N GLU A 171 -26.81 6.01 -10.09
CA GLU A 171 -27.62 5.46 -9.00
C GLU A 171 -27.89 3.95 -9.15
N LYS A 172 -28.16 3.47 -10.37
CA LYS A 172 -28.41 2.03 -10.63
C LYS A 172 -27.17 1.21 -10.28
N ARG A 173 -25.99 1.67 -10.67
CA ARG A 173 -24.70 1.05 -10.35
C ARG A 173 -24.46 1.06 -8.83
N ASN A 174 -24.64 2.21 -8.19
CA ASN A 174 -24.40 2.35 -6.75
C ASN A 174 -25.37 1.50 -5.93
N LYS A 175 -26.65 1.43 -6.34
CA LYS A 175 -27.64 0.54 -5.77
C LYS A 175 -27.26 -0.95 -5.93
N TYR A 176 -26.72 -1.32 -7.08
CA TYR A 176 -26.23 -2.68 -7.31
C TYR A 176 -25.04 -3.01 -6.38
N ILE A 177 -24.04 -2.12 -6.29
CA ILE A 177 -22.88 -2.30 -5.39
C ILE A 177 -23.33 -2.42 -3.93
N ARG A 178 -24.22 -1.53 -3.47
CA ARG A 178 -24.79 -1.59 -2.14
C ARG A 178 -25.48 -2.95 -1.87
N ASN A 179 -26.33 -3.39 -2.79
CA ASN A 179 -27.06 -4.64 -2.64
C ASN A 179 -26.11 -5.84 -2.60
N LEU A 180 -25.10 -5.85 -3.45
CA LEU A 180 -24.07 -6.88 -3.47
C LEU A 180 -23.31 -6.89 -2.12
N ALA A 181 -22.80 -5.74 -1.67
CA ALA A 181 -22.04 -5.64 -0.43
C ALA A 181 -22.83 -6.12 0.80
N THR A 182 -24.14 -5.82 0.83
CA THR A 182 -25.01 -6.25 1.95
C THR A 182 -25.46 -7.72 1.85
N SER A 183 -25.42 -8.33 0.66
CA SER A 183 -25.81 -9.74 0.47
C SER A 183 -24.66 -10.74 0.71
N LEU A 184 -23.41 -10.30 0.72
CA LEU A 184 -22.27 -11.17 0.95
C LEU A 184 -22.17 -11.57 2.40
N ASN A 185 -21.86 -12.84 2.65
CA ASN A 185 -21.54 -13.32 4.01
C ASN A 185 -20.09 -13.00 4.37
N GLY A 186 -19.81 -12.80 5.66
CA GLY A 186 -18.48 -12.49 6.17
C GLY A 186 -18.04 -11.04 5.94
N ASN A 187 -16.77 -10.79 6.17
CA ASN A 187 -16.17 -9.47 6.03
C ASN A 187 -16.07 -9.05 4.55
N THR A 188 -16.53 -7.86 4.27
CA THR A 188 -16.62 -7.34 2.89
C THR A 188 -15.84 -6.03 2.78
N LEU A 189 -14.86 -5.96 1.88
CA LEU A 189 -14.09 -4.76 1.59
C LEU A 189 -14.57 -4.12 0.28
N CYS A 190 -15.16 -2.92 0.36
CA CYS A 190 -15.54 -2.12 -0.82
C CYS A 190 -14.47 -1.07 -1.10
N LEU A 191 -13.76 -1.20 -2.21
CA LEU A 191 -12.75 -0.21 -2.62
C LEU A 191 -13.38 0.91 -3.46
N PHE A 192 -12.96 2.15 -3.18
CA PHE A 192 -13.38 3.34 -3.92
C PHE A 192 -12.18 4.28 -4.16
N GLN A 193 -12.24 5.09 -5.20
CA GLN A 193 -11.20 6.04 -5.56
C GLN A 193 -11.53 7.47 -5.10
N TYR A 194 -12.77 7.90 -5.23
CA TYR A 194 -13.21 9.25 -4.90
C TYR A 194 -13.90 9.27 -3.54
N VAL A 195 -13.26 9.95 -2.57
CA VAL A 195 -13.72 10.01 -1.17
C VAL A 195 -15.12 10.62 -1.08
N GLU A 196 -15.30 11.88 -1.48
CA GLU A 196 -16.57 12.60 -1.36
C GLU A 196 -17.60 12.19 -2.42
N LYS A 197 -17.20 12.10 -3.70
CA LYS A 197 -18.12 11.86 -4.81
C LYS A 197 -18.68 10.43 -4.84
N HIS A 198 -17.96 9.44 -4.28
CA HIS A 198 -18.35 8.04 -4.40
C HIS A 198 -18.33 7.30 -3.06
N GLY A 199 -17.19 7.28 -2.36
CA GLY A 199 -17.02 6.50 -1.14
C GLY A 199 -18.02 6.87 -0.04
N LYS A 200 -18.24 8.16 0.19
CA LYS A 200 -19.19 8.66 1.19
C LYS A 200 -20.62 8.24 0.89
N ASN A 201 -21.07 8.39 -0.34
CA ASN A 201 -22.42 7.96 -0.77
C ASN A 201 -22.59 6.44 -0.61
N LEU A 202 -21.61 5.64 -1.02
CA LEU A 202 -21.65 4.19 -0.82
C LEU A 202 -21.70 3.82 0.65
N TYR A 203 -20.89 4.45 1.48
CA TYR A 203 -20.87 4.22 2.92
C TYR A 203 -22.24 4.49 3.55
N GLU A 204 -22.82 5.66 3.30
CA GLU A 204 -24.12 6.06 3.85
C GLU A 204 -25.23 5.07 3.43
N THR A 205 -25.33 4.77 2.14
CA THR A 205 -26.36 3.87 1.62
C THR A 205 -26.17 2.40 2.02
N ILE A 206 -24.93 1.93 2.18
CA ILE A 206 -24.63 0.59 2.70
C ILE A 206 -24.98 0.53 4.19
N ARG A 207 -24.58 1.52 4.97
CA ARG A 207 -24.83 1.62 6.41
C ARG A 207 -26.32 1.63 6.73
N GLU A 208 -27.13 2.38 5.98
CA GLU A 208 -28.59 2.40 6.14
C GLU A 208 -29.25 1.03 5.92
N ARG A 209 -28.67 0.22 5.04
CA ARG A 209 -29.25 -1.09 4.68
C ARG A 209 -28.67 -2.25 5.51
N ALA A 210 -27.44 -2.14 5.97
CA ALA A 210 -26.74 -3.17 6.73
C ALA A 210 -27.15 -3.11 8.20
N THR A 211 -28.29 -3.69 8.55
CA THR A 211 -28.85 -3.69 9.92
C THR A 211 -28.18 -4.67 10.85
N ASP A 212 -27.52 -5.69 10.30
CA ASP A 212 -26.88 -6.83 10.97
C ASP A 212 -25.36 -6.81 10.92
N LYS A 213 -24.75 -5.77 10.29
CA LYS A 213 -23.31 -5.63 10.10
C LYS A 213 -22.80 -4.27 10.55
N GLN A 214 -21.58 -4.24 11.06
CA GLN A 214 -20.88 -2.99 11.28
C GLN A 214 -20.28 -2.49 9.96
N VAL A 215 -20.43 -1.20 9.67
CA VAL A 215 -19.91 -0.59 8.46
C VAL A 215 -18.93 0.51 8.83
N PHE A 216 -17.72 0.41 8.33
CA PHE A 216 -16.64 1.37 8.56
C PHE A 216 -16.31 2.13 7.29
N TYR A 217 -15.95 3.41 7.43
CA TYR A 217 -15.52 4.27 6.33
C TYR A 217 -14.07 4.69 6.54
N VAL A 218 -13.16 4.13 5.74
CA VAL A 218 -11.71 4.38 5.87
C VAL A 218 -11.19 5.08 4.63
N TYR A 219 -10.56 6.23 4.82
CA TYR A 219 -9.94 7.03 3.76
C TYR A 219 -8.70 7.77 4.31
N GLY A 220 -8.00 8.54 3.46
CA GLY A 220 -6.75 9.20 3.84
C GLY A 220 -6.82 10.18 5.01
N GLY A 221 -8.01 10.71 5.33
CA GLY A 221 -8.24 11.62 6.47
C GLY A 221 -8.46 10.93 7.82
N VAL A 222 -8.62 9.59 7.84
CA VAL A 222 -8.74 8.83 9.09
C VAL A 222 -7.34 8.63 9.66
N ASP A 223 -7.16 8.87 10.97
CA ASP A 223 -5.86 8.69 11.61
C ASP A 223 -5.39 7.22 11.65
N ALA A 224 -4.08 7.01 11.86
CA ALA A 224 -3.48 5.68 11.77
C ALA A 224 -3.96 4.74 12.88
N GLU A 225 -4.19 5.27 14.10
CA GLU A 225 -4.64 4.46 15.24
C GLU A 225 -6.07 3.96 15.02
N GLN A 226 -6.94 4.84 14.50
CA GLN A 226 -8.32 4.47 14.19
C GLN A 226 -8.39 3.42 13.07
N ARG A 227 -7.54 3.55 12.04
CA ARG A 227 -7.46 2.53 10.97
C ARG A 227 -7.02 1.17 11.51
N GLU A 228 -6.05 1.17 12.43
CA GLU A 228 -5.57 -0.06 13.05
C GLU A 228 -6.66 -0.74 13.90
N LYS A 229 -7.41 0.03 14.70
CA LYS A 229 -8.57 -0.49 15.44
C LYS A 229 -9.62 -1.11 14.52
N ILE A 230 -9.91 -0.47 13.39
CA ILE A 230 -10.87 -1.02 12.41
C ILE A 230 -10.32 -2.33 11.82
N ARG A 231 -9.03 -2.39 11.51
CA ARG A 231 -8.38 -3.61 11.01
C ARG A 231 -8.51 -4.76 12.03
N GLU A 232 -8.21 -4.52 13.30
CA GLU A 232 -8.34 -5.51 14.37
C GLU A 232 -9.77 -6.03 14.56
N ILE A 233 -10.78 -5.18 14.32
CA ILE A 233 -12.20 -5.60 14.39
C ILE A 233 -12.59 -6.47 13.18
N THR A 234 -11.94 -6.28 12.04
CA THR A 234 -12.29 -6.95 10.78
C THR A 234 -11.42 -8.16 10.44
N GLU A 235 -10.37 -8.43 11.19
CA GLU A 235 -9.60 -9.68 11.17
C GLU A 235 -10.28 -10.78 11.98
#